data_e37a47dab9517d23d4175058427a16af
#
_entry.id   e37a47dab9517d23d4175058427a16af
#
_cell.length_a   1.000
_cell.length_b   1.000
_cell.length_c   1.000
_cell.angle_alpha   90.00
_cell.angle_beta   90.00
_cell.angle_gamma   90.00
#
_symmetry.space_group_name_H-M   'P 1'
#
loop_
_entity.id
_entity.type
_entity.pdbx_description
1 polymer ?
#
loop_
_entity_poly.entity_id
_entity_poly.type
_entity_poly.pdbx_seq_one_letter_code
_entity_poly.pdbx_strand_id
1 'polypeptide(L)'
;IGYEPEKELKFKKDELIAGRYQYEKELGDAAFSTAVQCFDIKEKRYVCIKIIKNNKDYFDQSIDEIKLLRYINANGDPDKKCFLRVYDYFYYKEHLMIVSELLKDNLYDFYKYLTDNNNTEYFSVERIQKLTKQILICLEFIHDLKIIHCDLKPENILMKSITDATCKVIDFGSSCFVHDHLSAYIQSRSYRAPEVILGCRYDYKIDMWSLGCILAEIYTGNVLFQNDSIQSMLARIIGICGPIPNWMYEKGKLVNDFFTKEKLLYMEPNAVDNNESMNQTKKY
;
A
#
# COMPACT_ATOMS: atom_id res chain seq x y z
N ILE A 1 9.65 -29.18 5.27
CA ILE A 1 10.10 -27.80 4.97
C ILE A 1 10.36 -27.18 6.33
N GLY A 2 11.64 -26.98 6.69
CA GLY A 2 12.02 -26.31 7.93
C GLY A 2 11.90 -24.79 7.76
N TYR A 3 11.02 -24.16 8.54
CA TYR A 3 11.02 -22.70 8.64
C TYR A 3 12.07 -22.30 9.66
N GLU A 4 13.12 -21.61 9.22
CA GLU A 4 14.14 -20.99 10.07
C GLU A 4 13.94 -19.46 10.03
N PRO A 5 13.19 -18.87 10.99
CA PRO A 5 12.78 -17.46 10.92
C PRO A 5 13.95 -16.46 10.88
N GLU A 6 15.13 -16.86 11.32
CA GLU A 6 16.31 -15.98 11.41
C GLU A 6 17.27 -16.14 10.23
N LYS A 7 16.97 -16.99 9.26
CA LYS A 7 17.85 -17.23 8.12
C LYS A 7 17.64 -16.18 7.04
N GLU A 8 18.32 -15.07 7.17
CA GLU A 8 18.41 -14.08 6.08
C GLU A 8 19.23 -14.63 4.91
N LEU A 9 18.64 -14.62 3.74
CA LEU A 9 19.32 -15.00 2.52
C LEU A 9 20.08 -13.80 1.96
N LYS A 10 21.41 -13.80 2.10
CA LYS A 10 22.29 -12.74 1.60
C LYS A 10 23.05 -13.21 0.35
N PHE A 11 23.14 -12.37 -0.64
CA PHE A 11 23.87 -12.61 -1.87
C PHE A 11 25.08 -11.67 -1.99
N LYS A 12 26.14 -12.16 -2.63
CA LYS A 12 27.27 -11.32 -3.03
C LYS A 12 27.01 -10.78 -4.41
N LYS A 13 27.60 -9.62 -4.71
CA LYS A 13 27.55 -9.05 -6.05
C LYS A 13 28.02 -10.09 -7.07
N ASP A 14 27.32 -10.16 -8.20
CA ASP A 14 27.55 -11.12 -9.30
C ASP A 14 27.23 -12.60 -8.97
N GLU A 15 26.74 -12.92 -7.76
CA GLU A 15 26.26 -14.28 -7.44
C GLU A 15 25.01 -14.63 -8.26
N LEU A 16 24.95 -15.87 -8.75
CA LEU A 16 23.78 -16.34 -9.52
C LEU A 16 22.70 -16.93 -8.63
N ILE A 17 21.53 -16.34 -8.65
CA ILE A 17 20.31 -16.86 -8.05
C ILE A 17 19.67 -17.82 -9.05
N ALA A 18 19.42 -19.07 -8.59
CA ALA A 18 18.82 -20.14 -9.40
C ALA A 18 19.51 -20.36 -10.78
N GLY A 19 20.80 -20.04 -10.89
CA GLY A 19 21.58 -20.23 -12.12
C GLY A 19 21.20 -19.27 -13.28
N ARG A 20 20.34 -18.30 -13.04
CA ARG A 20 19.80 -17.41 -14.08
C ARG A 20 19.89 -15.92 -13.76
N TYR A 21 19.70 -15.53 -12.52
CA TYR A 21 19.60 -14.13 -12.15
C TYR A 21 20.88 -13.69 -11.42
N GLN A 22 21.66 -12.85 -12.05
CA GLN A 22 22.89 -12.30 -11.48
C GLN A 22 22.55 -11.17 -10.53
N TYR A 23 22.88 -11.33 -9.24
CA TYR A 23 22.61 -10.34 -8.21
C TYR A 23 23.46 -9.08 -8.38
N GLU A 24 22.83 -7.92 -8.33
CA GLU A 24 23.51 -6.62 -8.44
C GLU A 24 23.55 -5.88 -7.10
N LYS A 25 22.38 -5.64 -6.52
CA LYS A 25 22.22 -4.89 -5.27
C LYS A 25 20.85 -5.12 -4.64
N GLU A 26 20.77 -4.81 -3.36
CA GLU A 26 19.51 -4.69 -2.64
C GLU A 26 18.81 -3.37 -3.02
N LEU A 27 17.50 -3.42 -3.14
CA LEU A 27 16.62 -2.28 -3.42
C LEU A 27 15.88 -1.83 -2.17
N GLY A 28 15.58 -2.73 -1.26
CA GLY A 28 14.91 -2.44 0.00
C GLY A 28 14.58 -3.69 0.79
N ASP A 29 14.47 -3.54 2.11
CA ASP A 29 14.06 -4.58 3.04
C ASP A 29 12.77 -4.17 3.74
N ALA A 30 11.79 -5.08 3.77
CA ALA A 30 10.51 -4.91 4.42
C ALA A 30 10.27 -6.03 5.44
N ALA A 31 9.19 -5.94 6.20
CA ALA A 31 8.88 -6.91 7.25
C ALA A 31 8.79 -8.35 6.71
N PHE A 32 8.24 -8.56 5.51
CA PHE A 32 7.95 -9.91 4.95
C PHE A 32 8.85 -10.30 3.79
N SER A 33 9.61 -9.37 3.21
CA SER A 33 10.41 -9.64 2.00
C SER A 33 11.55 -8.65 1.83
N THR A 34 12.56 -9.07 1.08
CA THR A 34 13.65 -8.22 0.60
C THR A 34 13.57 -8.11 -0.91
N ALA A 35 13.64 -6.91 -1.45
CA ALA A 35 13.67 -6.65 -2.89
C ALA A 35 15.10 -6.47 -3.37
N VAL A 36 15.47 -7.15 -4.44
CA VAL A 36 16.82 -7.07 -5.01
C VAL A 36 16.79 -6.84 -6.52
N GLN A 37 17.76 -6.07 -7.00
CA GLN A 37 18.01 -5.91 -8.44
C GLN A 37 18.88 -7.03 -8.93
N CYS A 38 18.46 -7.70 -10.02
CA CYS A 38 19.24 -8.72 -10.70
C CYS A 38 19.27 -8.48 -12.20
N PHE A 39 20.29 -9.04 -12.85
CA PHE A 39 20.32 -9.13 -14.30
C PHE A 39 19.92 -10.55 -14.75
N ASP A 40 18.83 -10.66 -15.50
CA ASP A 40 18.39 -11.92 -16.10
C ASP A 40 19.28 -12.25 -17.30
N ILE A 41 20.21 -13.19 -17.13
CA ILE A 41 21.18 -13.54 -18.17
C ILE A 41 20.53 -14.21 -19.37
N LYS A 42 19.36 -14.85 -19.20
CA LYS A 42 18.61 -15.48 -20.28
C LYS A 42 17.89 -14.45 -21.16
N GLU A 43 17.16 -13.55 -20.53
CA GLU A 43 16.34 -12.55 -21.24
C GLU A 43 17.10 -11.22 -21.47
N LYS A 44 18.34 -11.12 -20.95
CA LYS A 44 19.25 -9.96 -21.09
C LYS A 44 18.62 -8.64 -20.68
N ARG A 45 17.98 -8.64 -19.51
CA ARG A 45 17.32 -7.46 -18.93
C ARG A 45 17.50 -7.41 -17.42
N TYR A 46 17.40 -6.21 -16.86
CA TYR A 46 17.30 -6.04 -15.42
C TYR A 46 15.90 -6.37 -14.92
N VAL A 47 15.84 -7.00 -13.76
CA VAL A 47 14.61 -7.40 -13.08
C VAL A 47 14.69 -7.06 -11.59
N CYS A 48 13.54 -6.94 -10.95
CA CYS A 48 13.40 -6.97 -9.51
C CYS A 48 13.01 -8.38 -9.06
N ILE A 49 13.67 -8.89 -8.03
CA ILE A 49 13.27 -10.15 -7.37
C ILE A 49 12.85 -9.82 -5.94
N LYS A 50 11.58 -10.06 -5.62
CA LYS A 50 11.02 -10.02 -4.27
C LYS A 50 11.28 -11.37 -3.63
N ILE A 51 12.14 -11.40 -2.62
CA ILE A 51 12.53 -12.60 -1.86
C ILE A 51 11.71 -12.64 -0.59
N ILE A 52 10.81 -13.60 -0.47
CA ILE A 52 9.94 -13.73 0.69
C ILE A 52 10.75 -14.34 1.85
N LYS A 53 10.68 -13.71 3.03
CA LYS A 53 11.36 -14.20 4.24
C LYS A 53 10.82 -15.58 4.63
N ASN A 54 11.68 -16.45 5.16
CA ASN A 54 11.35 -17.85 5.46
C ASN A 54 10.44 -17.96 6.69
N ASN A 55 9.17 -17.64 6.51
CA ASN A 55 8.12 -17.73 7.51
C ASN A 55 6.87 -18.31 6.84
N LYS A 56 6.16 -19.20 7.54
CA LYS A 56 4.99 -19.89 7.00
C LYS A 56 3.88 -18.93 6.59
N ASP A 57 3.57 -17.97 7.46
CA ASP A 57 2.47 -17.02 7.20
C ASP A 57 2.78 -16.12 5.99
N TYR A 58 4.04 -15.70 5.87
CA TYR A 58 4.50 -14.91 4.72
C TYR A 58 4.51 -15.73 3.42
N PHE A 59 4.86 -17.00 3.52
CA PHE A 59 4.80 -17.93 2.39
C PHE A 59 3.36 -18.11 1.91
N ASP A 60 2.43 -18.43 2.80
CA ASP A 60 1.02 -18.65 2.47
C ASP A 60 0.40 -17.39 1.86
N GLN A 61 0.63 -16.21 2.45
CA GLN A 61 0.19 -14.92 1.92
C GLN A 61 0.79 -14.64 0.53
N SER A 62 2.06 -14.97 0.31
CA SER A 62 2.72 -14.74 -0.98
C SER A 62 2.23 -15.68 -2.07
N ILE A 63 1.78 -16.88 -1.74
CA ILE A 63 1.12 -17.77 -2.71
C ILE A 63 -0.19 -17.15 -3.20
N ASP A 64 -0.97 -16.53 -2.33
CA ASP A 64 -2.21 -15.86 -2.72
C ASP A 64 -1.91 -14.57 -3.53
N GLU A 65 -0.87 -13.82 -3.16
CA GLU A 65 -0.36 -12.70 -3.97
C GLU A 65 0.02 -13.17 -5.39
N ILE A 66 0.75 -14.27 -5.54
CA ILE A 66 1.14 -14.82 -6.84
C ILE A 66 -0.08 -15.21 -7.67
N LYS A 67 -1.08 -15.87 -7.08
CA LYS A 67 -2.31 -16.25 -7.79
C LYS A 67 -3.01 -15.00 -8.35
N LEU A 68 -3.11 -13.96 -7.52
CA LEU A 68 -3.74 -12.71 -7.90
C LEU A 68 -2.94 -11.96 -8.97
N LEU A 69 -1.62 -11.83 -8.80
CA LEU A 69 -0.74 -11.22 -9.79
C LEU A 69 -0.81 -11.94 -11.15
N ARG A 70 -0.84 -13.26 -11.16
CA ARG A 70 -1.01 -14.05 -12.39
C ARG A 70 -2.35 -13.77 -13.04
N TYR A 71 -3.42 -13.73 -12.25
CA TYR A 71 -4.76 -13.45 -12.77
C TYR A 71 -4.82 -12.04 -13.39
N ILE A 72 -4.29 -11.02 -12.71
CA ILE A 72 -4.23 -9.65 -13.21
C ILE A 72 -3.39 -9.58 -14.51
N ASN A 73 -2.18 -10.18 -14.51
CA ASN A 73 -1.27 -10.16 -15.67
C ASN A 73 -1.83 -10.97 -16.88
N ALA A 74 -2.67 -11.96 -16.64
CA ALA A 74 -3.31 -12.72 -17.72
C ALA A 74 -4.49 -11.98 -18.38
N ASN A 75 -5.10 -11.02 -17.66
CA ASN A 75 -6.30 -10.31 -18.13
C ASN A 75 -6.02 -8.91 -18.67
N GLY A 76 -4.80 -8.39 -18.56
CA GLY A 76 -4.46 -7.04 -19.05
C GLY A 76 -2.99 -6.86 -19.40
N ASP A 77 -2.74 -5.87 -20.25
CA ASP A 77 -1.38 -5.44 -20.57
C ASP A 77 -0.86 -4.52 -19.44
N PRO A 78 0.20 -4.92 -18.69
CA PRO A 78 0.74 -4.13 -17.58
C PRO A 78 1.20 -2.72 -17.96
N ASP A 79 1.60 -2.49 -19.21
CA ASP A 79 2.02 -1.15 -19.64
C ASP A 79 0.83 -0.24 -19.97
N LYS A 80 -0.24 -0.81 -20.54
CA LYS A 80 -1.47 -0.06 -20.85
C LYS A 80 -2.33 0.17 -19.62
N LYS A 81 -2.32 -0.78 -18.68
CA LYS A 81 -3.14 -0.76 -17.46
C LYS A 81 -2.38 -0.32 -16.22
N CYS A 82 -1.11 0.09 -16.35
CA CYS A 82 -0.28 0.73 -15.31
C CYS A 82 -0.15 -0.08 -14.00
N PHE A 83 -0.02 -1.39 -14.09
CA PHE A 83 0.28 -2.27 -12.96
C PHE A 83 1.59 -3.04 -13.17
N LEU A 84 2.11 -3.67 -12.11
CA LEU A 84 3.37 -4.39 -12.12
C LEU A 84 3.34 -5.59 -13.09
N ARG A 85 4.31 -5.66 -13.99
CA ARG A 85 4.55 -6.84 -14.83
C ARG A 85 5.32 -7.89 -14.04
N VAL A 86 4.74 -9.07 -13.92
CA VAL A 86 5.39 -10.25 -13.34
C VAL A 86 5.89 -11.14 -14.47
N TYR A 87 7.13 -11.58 -14.35
CA TYR A 87 7.78 -12.43 -15.36
C TYR A 87 7.80 -13.89 -14.95
N ASP A 88 8.11 -14.17 -13.64
CA ASP A 88 8.32 -15.52 -13.15
C ASP A 88 8.14 -15.57 -11.64
N TYR A 89 8.05 -16.77 -11.09
CA TYR A 89 8.15 -17.02 -9.67
C TYR A 89 8.71 -18.43 -9.46
N PHE A 90 9.52 -18.62 -8.43
CA PHE A 90 10.15 -19.91 -8.16
C PHE A 90 10.55 -20.02 -6.68
N TYR A 91 10.89 -21.22 -6.27
CA TYR A 91 11.37 -21.52 -4.92
C TYR A 91 12.86 -21.85 -4.96
N TYR A 92 13.65 -21.13 -4.16
CA TYR A 92 15.12 -21.30 -4.15
C TYR A 92 15.68 -21.05 -2.76
N LYS A 93 16.55 -21.97 -2.29
CA LYS A 93 17.16 -21.92 -0.95
C LYS A 93 16.14 -21.63 0.16
N GLU A 94 15.00 -22.33 0.13
CA GLU A 94 13.90 -22.22 1.10
C GLU A 94 13.13 -20.88 1.09
N HIS A 95 13.33 -20.05 0.08
CA HIS A 95 12.61 -18.79 -0.12
C HIS A 95 11.78 -18.82 -1.39
N LEU A 96 10.54 -18.33 -1.30
CA LEU A 96 9.71 -18.02 -2.46
C LEU A 96 10.20 -16.70 -3.07
N MET A 97 10.36 -16.69 -4.37
CA MET A 97 10.86 -15.54 -5.12
C MET A 97 9.89 -15.16 -6.23
N ILE A 98 9.58 -13.86 -6.35
CA ILE A 98 8.73 -13.30 -7.39
C ILE A 98 9.60 -12.38 -8.25
N VAL A 99 9.66 -12.66 -9.55
CA VAL A 99 10.44 -11.89 -10.53
C VAL A 99 9.53 -10.94 -11.28
N SER A 100 9.83 -9.67 -11.25
CA SER A 100 9.06 -8.61 -11.91
C SER A 100 9.94 -7.67 -12.71
N GLU A 101 9.31 -6.78 -13.47
CA GLU A 101 10.01 -5.67 -14.07
C GLU A 101 10.71 -4.81 -13.01
N LEU A 102 11.85 -4.24 -13.37
CA LEU A 102 12.56 -3.29 -12.53
C LEU A 102 11.97 -1.89 -12.75
N LEU A 103 11.37 -1.34 -11.72
CA LEU A 103 10.88 0.03 -11.67
C LEU A 103 11.88 0.92 -10.90
N LYS A 104 11.60 2.22 -10.85
CA LYS A 104 12.35 3.20 -10.06
C LYS A 104 11.76 3.33 -8.66
N ASP A 105 12.16 4.37 -7.94
CA ASP A 105 11.71 4.65 -6.58
C ASP A 105 10.17 4.77 -6.50
N ASN A 106 9.61 4.44 -5.36
CA ASN A 106 8.20 4.70 -5.07
C ASN A 106 7.96 6.20 -4.85
N LEU A 107 6.69 6.61 -4.85
CA LEU A 107 6.35 8.03 -4.71
C LEU A 107 6.79 8.62 -3.37
N TYR A 108 6.80 7.84 -2.27
CA TYR A 108 7.23 8.30 -0.96
C TYR A 108 8.73 8.62 -0.94
N ASP A 109 9.56 7.65 -1.31
CA ASP A 109 11.01 7.81 -1.33
C ASP A 109 11.45 8.87 -2.34
N PHE A 110 10.78 8.92 -3.50
CA PHE A 110 11.04 9.93 -4.52
C PHE A 110 10.68 11.34 -4.03
N TYR A 111 9.52 11.50 -3.38
CA TYR A 111 9.13 12.78 -2.77
C TYR A 111 10.15 13.22 -1.71
N LYS A 112 10.53 12.32 -0.81
CA LYS A 112 11.54 12.58 0.21
C LYS A 112 12.88 13.01 -0.41
N TYR A 113 13.36 12.28 -1.42
CA TYR A 113 14.57 12.66 -2.15
C TYR A 113 14.50 14.07 -2.74
N LEU A 114 13.36 14.43 -3.35
CA LEU A 114 13.16 15.78 -3.91
C LEU A 114 13.18 16.85 -2.83
N THR A 115 12.54 16.60 -1.69
CA THR A 115 12.50 17.53 -0.56
C THR A 115 13.89 17.73 0.05
N ASP A 116 14.64 16.66 0.27
CA ASP A 116 16.00 16.69 0.79
C ASP A 116 16.96 17.44 -0.13
N ASN A 117 16.68 17.47 -1.44
CA ASN A 117 17.47 18.20 -2.45
C ASN A 117 16.87 19.56 -2.86
N ASN A 118 15.90 20.09 -2.11
CA ASN A 118 15.20 21.37 -2.39
C ASN A 118 14.59 21.45 -3.80
N ASN A 119 14.18 20.33 -4.39
CA ASN A 119 13.55 20.25 -5.70
C ASN A 119 12.05 19.94 -5.60
N THR A 120 11.30 20.82 -4.93
CA THR A 120 9.87 20.60 -4.66
C THR A 120 8.97 20.90 -5.87
N GLU A 121 9.50 21.50 -6.93
CA GLU A 121 8.72 21.86 -8.13
C GLU A 121 8.35 20.66 -9.03
N TYR A 122 8.94 19.50 -8.77
CA TYR A 122 8.67 18.32 -9.61
C TYR A 122 7.18 17.97 -9.64
N PHE A 123 6.49 17.98 -8.52
CA PHE A 123 5.06 17.63 -8.44
C PHE A 123 4.15 18.82 -8.82
N SER A 124 4.33 19.34 -10.04
CA SER A 124 3.38 20.30 -10.60
C SER A 124 2.00 19.67 -10.80
N VAL A 125 0.96 20.49 -10.88
CA VAL A 125 -0.42 20.03 -11.10
C VAL A 125 -0.52 19.13 -12.34
N GLU A 126 0.18 19.47 -13.43
CA GLU A 126 0.18 18.70 -14.67
C GLU A 126 0.77 17.29 -14.47
N ARG A 127 1.87 17.18 -13.70
CA ARG A 127 2.47 15.89 -13.39
C ARG A 127 1.61 15.06 -12.44
N ILE A 128 1.02 15.69 -11.43
CA ILE A 128 0.05 15.05 -10.54
C ILE A 128 -1.14 14.51 -11.33
N GLN A 129 -1.71 15.30 -12.24
CA GLN A 129 -2.80 14.86 -13.13
C GLN A 129 -2.39 13.66 -13.98
N LYS A 130 -1.16 13.68 -14.52
CA LYS A 130 -0.65 12.58 -15.33
C LYS A 130 -0.45 11.28 -14.54
N LEU A 131 0.07 11.38 -13.31
CA LEU A 131 0.19 10.25 -12.40
C LEU A 131 -1.20 9.74 -11.97
N THR A 132 -2.09 10.65 -11.59
CA THR A 132 -3.48 10.33 -11.20
C THR A 132 -4.18 9.53 -12.29
N LYS A 133 -4.09 9.97 -13.55
CA LYS A 133 -4.69 9.26 -14.68
C LYS A 133 -4.22 7.81 -14.78
N GLN A 134 -2.93 7.56 -14.58
CA GLN A 134 -2.36 6.22 -14.67
C GLN A 134 -2.81 5.33 -13.50
N ILE A 135 -2.85 5.88 -12.30
CA ILE A 135 -3.37 5.17 -11.13
C ILE A 135 -4.86 4.83 -11.34
N LEU A 136 -5.66 5.77 -11.84
CA LEU A 136 -7.08 5.54 -12.15
C LEU A 136 -7.28 4.48 -13.23
N ILE A 137 -6.43 4.43 -14.26
CA ILE A 137 -6.45 3.35 -15.28
C ILE A 137 -6.19 1.98 -14.64
N CYS A 138 -5.26 1.91 -13.68
CA CYS A 138 -5.01 0.68 -12.95
C CYS A 138 -6.21 0.30 -12.07
N LEU A 139 -6.72 1.24 -11.28
CA LEU A 139 -7.86 0.98 -10.41
C LEU A 139 -9.11 0.57 -11.20
N GLU A 140 -9.45 1.27 -12.28
CA GLU A 140 -10.55 0.88 -13.17
C GLU A 140 -10.40 -0.56 -13.62
N PHE A 141 -9.23 -0.94 -14.09
CA PHE A 141 -8.96 -2.28 -14.58
C PHE A 141 -9.10 -3.35 -13.50
N ILE A 142 -8.50 -3.18 -12.31
CA ILE A 142 -8.61 -4.18 -11.24
C ILE A 142 -10.02 -4.22 -10.63
N HIS A 143 -10.72 -3.09 -10.55
CA HIS A 143 -12.10 -3.03 -10.07
C HIS A 143 -13.07 -3.73 -11.04
N ASP A 144 -12.84 -3.66 -12.35
CA ASP A 144 -13.59 -4.44 -13.35
C ASP A 144 -13.38 -5.93 -13.16
N LEU A 145 -12.19 -6.36 -12.77
CA LEU A 145 -11.89 -7.75 -12.36
C LEU A 145 -12.45 -8.11 -10.97
N LYS A 146 -13.18 -7.18 -10.30
CA LYS A 146 -13.75 -7.35 -8.96
C LYS A 146 -12.71 -7.48 -7.86
N ILE A 147 -11.53 -6.92 -8.07
CA ILE A 147 -10.42 -6.88 -7.11
C ILE A 147 -10.38 -5.50 -6.44
N ILE A 148 -10.19 -5.48 -5.12
CA ILE A 148 -9.90 -4.30 -4.31
C ILE A 148 -8.41 -4.35 -3.97
N HIS A 149 -7.68 -3.25 -4.13
CA HIS A 149 -6.24 -3.19 -3.83
C HIS A 149 -5.98 -3.32 -2.32
N CYS A 150 -6.79 -2.67 -1.50
CA CYS A 150 -6.78 -2.69 -0.04
C CYS A 150 -5.56 -2.08 0.67
N ASP A 151 -4.50 -1.69 -0.01
CA ASP A 151 -3.34 -1.01 0.59
C ASP A 151 -2.69 0.00 -0.37
N LEU A 152 -3.51 0.82 -1.03
CA LEU A 152 -2.99 1.88 -1.88
C LEU A 152 -2.38 2.99 -1.02
N LYS A 153 -1.10 3.28 -1.26
CA LYS A 153 -0.30 4.30 -0.57
C LYS A 153 0.88 4.73 -1.44
N PRO A 154 1.58 5.84 -1.13
CA PRO A 154 2.71 6.31 -1.94
C PRO A 154 3.80 5.27 -2.15
N GLU A 155 4.07 4.41 -1.15
CA GLU A 155 5.06 3.34 -1.22
C GLU A 155 4.69 2.24 -2.24
N ASN A 156 3.40 2.09 -2.56
CA ASN A 156 2.89 1.10 -3.51
C ASN A 156 2.63 1.67 -4.92
N ILE A 157 3.16 2.84 -5.20
CA ILE A 157 3.14 3.47 -6.53
C ILE A 157 4.59 3.76 -6.92
N LEU A 158 5.14 2.97 -7.86
CA LEU A 158 6.51 3.11 -8.32
C LEU A 158 6.60 3.89 -9.63
N MET A 159 7.60 4.75 -9.72
CA MET A 159 7.90 5.47 -10.95
C MET A 159 8.48 4.52 -12.00
N LYS A 160 7.93 4.56 -13.20
CA LYS A 160 8.51 3.91 -14.38
C LYS A 160 9.49 4.84 -15.10
N SER A 161 9.09 6.11 -15.29
CA SER A 161 9.92 7.18 -15.85
C SER A 161 9.69 8.46 -15.06
N ILE A 162 10.77 9.04 -14.55
CA ILE A 162 10.74 10.33 -13.84
C ILE A 162 10.50 11.47 -14.84
N THR A 163 11.18 11.46 -15.98
CA THR A 163 11.07 12.50 -16.99
C THR A 163 9.67 12.59 -17.57
N ASP A 164 9.06 11.44 -17.85
CA ASP A 164 7.72 11.36 -18.44
C ASP A 164 6.62 11.34 -17.40
N ALA A 165 6.93 11.36 -16.11
CA ALA A 165 5.99 11.20 -15.02
C ALA A 165 5.06 9.98 -15.26
N THR A 166 5.66 8.80 -15.46
CA THR A 166 4.91 7.55 -15.60
C THR A 166 5.13 6.66 -14.39
N CYS A 167 4.06 6.00 -13.93
CA CYS A 167 4.06 5.16 -12.74
C CYS A 167 3.28 3.87 -12.94
N LYS A 168 3.46 2.94 -12.01
CA LYS A 168 2.71 1.69 -11.93
C LYS A 168 2.32 1.41 -10.48
N VAL A 169 1.13 0.85 -10.30
CA VAL A 169 0.67 0.34 -9.00
C VAL A 169 1.27 -1.05 -8.79
N ILE A 170 1.75 -1.27 -7.57
CA ILE A 170 2.39 -2.53 -7.16
C ILE A 170 1.77 -3.06 -5.87
N ASP A 171 2.23 -4.22 -5.43
CA ASP A 171 1.90 -4.86 -4.15
C ASP A 171 0.43 -5.19 -3.97
N PHE A 172 0.03 -6.33 -4.54
CA PHE A 172 -1.31 -6.88 -4.42
C PHE A 172 -1.44 -7.89 -3.26
N GLY A 173 -0.46 -7.91 -2.34
CA GLY A 173 -0.42 -8.85 -1.22
C GLY A 173 -1.55 -8.69 -0.19
N SER A 174 -2.17 -7.52 -0.13
CA SER A 174 -3.35 -7.24 0.71
C SER A 174 -4.66 -7.22 -0.06
N SER A 175 -4.61 -7.43 -1.38
CA SER A 175 -5.79 -7.33 -2.25
C SER A 175 -6.74 -8.52 -2.08
N CYS A 176 -8.02 -8.28 -2.28
CA CYS A 176 -9.06 -9.31 -2.20
C CYS A 176 -10.14 -9.11 -3.27
N PHE A 177 -10.93 -10.14 -3.53
CA PHE A 177 -12.13 -9.97 -4.34
C PHE A 177 -13.25 -9.34 -3.52
N VAL A 178 -14.06 -8.49 -4.16
CA VAL A 178 -15.18 -7.78 -3.51
C VAL A 178 -16.22 -8.74 -2.90
N HIS A 179 -16.24 -9.98 -3.31
CA HIS A 179 -17.17 -11.02 -2.85
C HIS A 179 -16.58 -11.92 -1.75
N ASP A 180 -15.28 -11.77 -1.42
CA ASP A 180 -14.64 -12.53 -0.37
C ASP A 180 -15.10 -12.08 1.02
N HIS A 181 -14.71 -12.85 2.05
CA HIS A 181 -14.84 -12.41 3.44
C HIS A 181 -13.91 -11.22 3.67
N LEU A 182 -14.52 -10.02 3.73
CA LEU A 182 -13.80 -8.78 3.86
C LEU A 182 -13.17 -8.67 5.27
N SER A 183 -11.85 -8.54 5.31
CA SER A 183 -11.12 -8.32 6.55
C SER A 183 -11.49 -6.97 7.17
N ALA A 184 -11.61 -6.93 8.49
CA ALA A 184 -11.86 -5.69 9.23
C ALA A 184 -10.59 -4.82 9.36
N TYR A 185 -9.41 -5.39 9.19
CA TYR A 185 -8.13 -4.70 9.36
C TYR A 185 -7.35 -4.65 8.06
N ILE A 186 -7.70 -3.66 7.23
CA ILE A 186 -7.07 -3.40 5.94
C ILE A 186 -6.72 -1.92 5.83
N GLN A 187 -5.96 -1.58 4.82
CA GLN A 187 -5.41 -0.27 4.50
C GLN A 187 -4.41 0.25 5.56
N SER A 188 -3.39 0.89 5.10
CA SER A 188 -2.46 1.65 5.95
C SER A 188 -3.18 2.83 6.60
N ARG A 189 -2.90 3.10 7.88
CA ARG A 189 -3.74 3.97 8.74
C ARG A 189 -4.10 5.32 8.11
N SER A 190 -3.11 6.06 7.62
CA SER A 190 -3.33 7.40 7.05
C SER A 190 -4.16 7.42 5.76
N TYR A 191 -4.33 6.27 5.11
CA TYR A 191 -5.06 6.11 3.85
C TYR A 191 -6.33 5.28 4.02
N ARG A 192 -6.70 4.94 5.27
CA ARG A 192 -7.85 4.10 5.59
C ARG A 192 -9.16 4.87 5.49
N ALA A 193 -10.09 4.29 4.73
CA ALA A 193 -11.42 4.87 4.52
C ALA A 193 -12.28 4.84 5.79
N PRO A 194 -13.14 5.83 6.02
CA PRO A 194 -13.99 5.91 7.22
C PRO A 194 -14.92 4.71 7.37
N GLU A 195 -15.45 4.14 6.27
CA GLU A 195 -16.25 2.93 6.30
C GLU A 195 -15.49 1.71 6.82
N VAL A 196 -14.18 1.63 6.57
CA VAL A 196 -13.31 0.58 7.12
C VAL A 196 -13.06 0.82 8.60
N ILE A 197 -12.77 2.06 9.01
CA ILE A 197 -12.56 2.44 10.41
C ILE A 197 -13.80 2.10 11.26
N LEU A 198 -14.99 2.39 10.75
CA LEU A 198 -16.24 2.20 11.45
C LEU A 198 -16.80 0.77 11.37
N GLY A 199 -16.10 -0.13 10.67
CA GLY A 199 -16.52 -1.53 10.52
C GLY A 199 -17.77 -1.69 9.66
N CYS A 200 -17.99 -0.80 8.70
CA CYS A 200 -19.01 -0.95 7.66
C CYS A 200 -18.60 -1.99 6.63
N ARG A 201 -19.57 -2.48 5.87
CA ARG A 201 -19.25 -3.20 4.63
C ARG A 201 -18.65 -2.21 3.64
N TYR A 202 -17.55 -2.59 2.99
CA TYR A 202 -16.83 -1.78 2.02
C TYR A 202 -16.77 -2.45 0.63
N ASP A 203 -16.43 -1.70 -0.36
CA ASP A 203 -16.15 -2.15 -1.73
C ASP A 203 -14.89 -1.46 -2.26
N TYR A 204 -14.66 -1.55 -3.57
CA TYR A 204 -13.49 -0.93 -4.22
C TYR A 204 -13.42 0.60 -4.08
N LYS A 205 -14.42 1.29 -3.54
CA LYS A 205 -14.38 2.74 -3.29
C LYS A 205 -13.39 3.13 -2.20
N ILE A 206 -12.99 2.19 -1.35
CA ILE A 206 -11.93 2.43 -0.37
C ILE A 206 -10.58 2.75 -1.02
N ASP A 207 -10.29 2.20 -2.21
CA ASP A 207 -9.09 2.54 -2.98
C ASP A 207 -9.15 3.98 -3.49
N MET A 208 -10.36 4.48 -3.84
CA MET A 208 -10.57 5.87 -4.24
C MET A 208 -10.33 6.85 -3.09
N TRP A 209 -10.71 6.47 -1.85
CA TRP A 209 -10.38 7.24 -0.66
C TRP A 209 -8.87 7.34 -0.47
N SER A 210 -8.17 6.20 -0.54
CA SER A 210 -6.70 6.16 -0.44
C SER A 210 -6.03 7.03 -1.51
N LEU A 211 -6.51 6.96 -2.76
CA LEU A 211 -6.01 7.81 -3.84
C LEU A 211 -6.18 9.29 -3.51
N GLY A 212 -7.36 9.70 -3.00
CA GLY A 212 -7.59 11.08 -2.58
C GLY A 212 -6.60 11.56 -1.51
N CYS A 213 -6.30 10.71 -0.51
CA CYS A 213 -5.29 10.99 0.51
C CYS A 213 -3.89 11.15 -0.09
N ILE A 214 -3.50 10.25 -1.02
CA ILE A 214 -2.20 10.30 -1.70
C ILE A 214 -2.05 11.59 -2.50
N LEU A 215 -3.08 11.99 -3.26
CA LEU A 215 -3.05 13.20 -4.08
C LEU A 215 -2.90 14.47 -3.23
N ALA A 216 -3.60 14.53 -2.10
CA ALA A 216 -3.45 15.62 -1.15
C ALA A 216 -2.02 15.67 -0.59
N GLU A 217 -1.46 14.52 -0.24
CA GLU A 217 -0.11 14.41 0.32
C GLU A 217 0.98 14.84 -0.66
N ILE A 218 0.97 14.33 -1.90
CA ILE A 218 1.98 14.72 -2.90
C ILE A 218 1.86 16.16 -3.36
N TYR A 219 0.66 16.78 -3.23
CA TYR A 219 0.45 18.19 -3.54
C TYR A 219 0.89 19.12 -2.40
N THR A 220 0.58 18.77 -1.14
CA THR A 220 0.83 19.62 0.04
C THR A 220 2.15 19.31 0.73
N GLY A 221 2.71 18.12 0.50
CA GLY A 221 3.88 17.62 1.21
C GLY A 221 3.59 17.04 2.60
N ASN A 222 2.31 16.97 2.98
CA ASN A 222 1.92 16.51 4.30
C ASN A 222 0.85 15.43 4.21
N VAL A 223 0.99 14.40 5.05
CA VAL A 223 -0.05 13.37 5.23
C VAL A 223 -1.38 14.04 5.58
N LEU A 224 -2.42 13.79 4.79
CA LEU A 224 -3.73 14.44 4.96
C LEU A 224 -4.37 14.11 6.31
N PHE A 225 -4.41 12.82 6.66
CA PHE A 225 -4.96 12.34 7.92
C PHE A 225 -3.85 11.71 8.76
N GLN A 226 -3.19 12.54 9.59
CA GLN A 226 -2.22 12.07 10.56
C GLN A 226 -2.88 11.11 11.53
N ASN A 227 -2.15 10.05 11.93
CA ASN A 227 -2.72 8.87 12.58
C ASN A 227 -2.24 8.71 14.04
N ASP A 228 -2.21 9.79 14.82
CA ASP A 228 -1.84 9.76 16.24
C ASP A 228 -2.75 8.79 17.01
N SER A 229 -4.06 8.89 16.76
CA SER A 229 -5.08 7.94 17.20
C SER A 229 -6.22 7.84 16.20
N ILE A 230 -7.06 6.79 16.32
CA ILE A 230 -8.24 6.64 15.44
C ILE A 230 -9.22 7.80 15.68
N GLN A 231 -9.39 8.22 16.93
CA GLN A 231 -10.29 9.33 17.28
C GLN A 231 -9.82 10.64 16.66
N SER A 232 -8.52 10.98 16.77
CA SER A 232 -7.97 12.20 16.15
C SER A 232 -8.05 12.14 14.63
N MET A 233 -7.87 10.96 14.03
CA MET A 233 -8.04 10.76 12.60
C MET A 233 -9.50 10.97 12.17
N LEU A 234 -10.47 10.41 12.88
CA LEU A 234 -11.90 10.64 12.62
C LEU A 234 -12.28 12.12 12.77
N ALA A 235 -11.74 12.80 13.79
CA ALA A 235 -11.95 14.23 13.98
C ALA A 235 -11.45 15.04 12.78
N ARG A 236 -10.26 14.71 12.24
CA ARG A 236 -9.70 15.34 11.02
C ARG A 236 -10.54 15.04 9.78
N ILE A 237 -11.02 13.80 9.64
CA ILE A 237 -11.92 13.42 8.54
C ILE A 237 -13.19 14.26 8.60
N ILE A 238 -13.82 14.40 9.77
CA ILE A 238 -15.02 15.21 9.96
C ILE A 238 -14.72 16.69 9.68
N GLY A 239 -13.59 17.20 10.16
CA GLY A 239 -13.20 18.60 9.97
C GLY A 239 -12.94 18.97 8.49
N ILE A 240 -12.41 18.05 7.69
CA ILE A 240 -12.05 18.29 6.29
C ILE A 240 -13.20 17.91 5.35
N CYS A 241 -13.82 16.75 5.55
CA CYS A 241 -14.83 16.19 4.63
C CYS A 241 -16.26 16.47 5.05
N GLY A 242 -16.48 17.01 6.27
CA GLY A 242 -17.79 17.18 6.85
C GLY A 242 -18.27 15.99 7.67
N PRO A 243 -19.53 16.03 8.17
CA PRO A 243 -20.05 15.03 9.08
C PRO A 243 -20.11 13.63 8.43
N ILE A 244 -19.90 12.61 9.26
CA ILE A 244 -20.04 11.21 8.85
C ILE A 244 -21.47 10.96 8.37
N PRO A 245 -21.68 10.34 7.20
CA PRO A 245 -23.01 10.02 6.69
C PRO A 245 -23.79 9.11 7.64
N ASN A 246 -25.11 9.35 7.77
CA ASN A 246 -25.97 8.60 8.70
C ASN A 246 -25.91 7.09 8.52
N TRP A 247 -25.83 6.62 7.28
CA TRP A 247 -25.75 5.18 6.99
C TRP A 247 -24.51 4.50 7.59
N MET A 248 -23.40 5.24 7.78
CA MET A 248 -22.21 4.71 8.43
C MET A 248 -22.43 4.51 9.94
N TYR A 249 -23.15 5.42 10.60
CA TYR A 249 -23.56 5.25 12.00
C TYR A 249 -24.51 4.06 12.19
N GLU A 250 -25.41 3.84 11.24
CA GLU A 250 -26.40 2.76 11.30
C GLU A 250 -25.81 1.37 11.01
N LYS A 251 -24.82 1.29 10.11
CA LYS A 251 -24.29 0.02 9.60
C LYS A 251 -22.91 -0.34 10.14
N GLY A 252 -22.21 0.61 10.72
CA GLY A 252 -20.86 0.39 11.25
C GLY A 252 -20.88 -0.39 12.55
N LYS A 253 -20.16 -1.52 12.57
CA LYS A 253 -20.08 -2.40 13.75
C LYS A 253 -19.24 -1.82 14.89
N LEU A 254 -18.31 -0.91 14.55
CA LEU A 254 -17.37 -0.30 15.49
C LEU A 254 -17.75 1.14 15.87
N VAL A 255 -18.90 1.62 15.45
CA VAL A 255 -19.36 3.01 15.72
C VAL A 255 -19.38 3.32 17.21
N ASN A 256 -19.87 2.41 18.04
CA ASN A 256 -19.97 2.61 19.49
C ASN A 256 -18.62 2.70 20.20
N ASP A 257 -17.53 2.26 19.54
CA ASP A 257 -16.16 2.38 20.07
C ASP A 257 -15.65 3.82 19.94
N PHE A 258 -16.22 4.59 19.02
CA PHE A 258 -15.75 5.93 18.68
C PHE A 258 -16.78 7.04 18.91
N PHE A 259 -18.09 6.73 18.92
CA PHE A 259 -19.15 7.73 18.99
C PHE A 259 -20.18 7.41 20.09
N THR A 260 -20.72 8.47 20.70
CA THR A 260 -21.89 8.38 21.59
C THR A 260 -23.15 8.09 20.76
N LYS A 261 -24.26 7.80 21.47
CA LYS A 261 -25.60 7.65 20.84
C LYS A 261 -26.06 8.93 20.12
N GLU A 262 -25.62 10.08 20.60
CA GLU A 262 -25.89 11.41 20.02
C GLU A 262 -24.91 11.73 18.86
N LYS A 263 -24.08 10.76 18.42
CA LYS A 263 -23.08 10.89 17.36
C LYS A 263 -21.94 11.86 17.69
N LEU A 264 -21.64 12.05 18.97
CA LEU A 264 -20.47 12.81 19.39
C LEU A 264 -19.25 11.89 19.46
N LEU A 265 -18.12 12.32 18.89
CA LEU A 265 -16.87 11.59 18.92
C LEU A 265 -16.29 11.58 20.34
N TYR A 266 -15.85 10.41 20.82
CA TYR A 266 -15.10 10.32 22.06
C TYR A 266 -13.72 10.95 21.89
N MET A 267 -13.34 11.82 22.84
CA MET A 267 -11.97 12.32 22.91
C MET A 267 -11.11 11.37 23.74
N GLU A 268 -9.89 11.10 23.29
CA GLU A 268 -8.91 10.46 24.17
C GLU A 268 -8.56 11.41 25.31
N PRO A 269 -8.41 10.93 26.56
CA PRO A 269 -7.87 11.71 27.64
C PRO A 269 -6.46 12.16 27.22
N ASN A 270 -6.19 13.46 27.22
CA ASN A 270 -4.83 13.96 26.98
C ASN A 270 -3.88 13.33 27.98
N ALA A 271 -2.75 12.79 27.53
CA ALA A 271 -1.70 12.19 28.37
C ALA A 271 -1.04 13.20 29.38
N VAL A 272 -1.55 14.42 29.45
CA VAL A 272 -1.03 15.51 30.30
C VAL A 272 -1.70 15.60 31.67
N ASP A 273 -2.88 14.99 31.86
CA ASP A 273 -3.64 15.09 33.12
C ASP A 273 -3.51 13.86 34.04
N ASN A 274 -2.26 13.39 34.24
CA ASN A 274 -1.98 12.30 35.19
C ASN A 274 -2.06 12.70 36.68
N ASN A 275 -2.67 13.83 37.04
CA ASN A 275 -2.77 14.27 38.44
C ASN A 275 -4.17 14.71 38.93
N GLU A 276 -5.24 14.51 38.18
CA GLU A 276 -6.59 14.71 38.72
C GLU A 276 -7.58 13.64 38.21
N SER A 277 -7.94 12.78 39.13
CA SER A 277 -9.15 11.94 39.26
C SER A 277 -9.87 11.53 37.98
N MET A 278 -9.93 10.20 37.76
CA MET A 278 -11.01 9.50 37.03
C MET A 278 -12.34 10.18 37.21
N ASN A 279 -12.90 10.65 36.15
CA ASN A 279 -14.30 10.95 35.84
C ASN A 279 -14.50 12.33 35.25
N GLN A 280 -14.19 12.47 33.97
CA GLN A 280 -14.93 13.40 33.11
C GLN A 280 -14.55 13.12 31.63
N THR A 281 -15.35 12.30 30.95
CA THR A 281 -15.43 12.28 29.49
C THR A 281 -15.91 13.65 29.03
N LYS A 282 -15.03 14.51 28.55
CA LYS A 282 -15.46 15.77 27.93
C LYS A 282 -16.10 15.43 26.58
N LYS A 283 -17.38 15.75 26.47
CA LYS A 283 -18.19 15.69 25.25
C LYS A 283 -17.99 16.98 24.46
N TYR A 284 -17.70 16.91 23.19
CA TYR A 284 -17.79 18.02 22.25
C TYR A 284 -18.81 17.68 21.15
#